data_f3f6fd1417a20f0d3ea74aa9da8945e0
#
_entry.id   f3f6fd1417a20f0d3ea74aa9da8945e0
#
_cell.length_a   1.000
_cell.length_b   1.000
_cell.length_c   1.000
_cell.angle_alpha   90.00
_cell.angle_beta   90.00
_cell.angle_gamma   90.00
#
_symmetry.space_group_name_H-M   'P 1'
#
loop_
_entity.id
_entity.type
_entity.pdbx_description
1 polymer ?
#
loop_
_entity_poly.entity_id
_entity_poly.type
_entity_poly.pdbx_seq_one_letter_code
_entity_poly.pdbx_strand_id
1 'polypeptide(L)'
;MPQHHASPTPLSHAGSLIAGGLSGWKSTAKAAGAAAICATTVALGLAGPSQAETLQRIFAPPTAAERNAVLDAWAEPVAPATRWKVEDSFEDEGFRLDIVSQRVEGNRHYSAVRTPQDYRPGQPAPILVLNHGGWEGVEAEWAFELVDDCLADFFVVVPSFRGEELRIFDDTYESTGEKSLIDRDIIDVMALISGVVENYPGAQDDDISAWGYSRGGGVSLMLGIRDPRVDRVVNVFGPTDVLTYPGMINGVIGHLRGEDVSPYYGFPGTFVEGYYDGQTSFEELRMQLLGGSALHFADMLPERMQTHHGARDSIVPVGNARALDQALMRRSDMITSEYFEYRFGGHGALPGLDQRATRMICADR
;
A
#
# COMPACT_ATOMS: atom_id res chain seq x y z
N MET A 1 43.70 15.72 -26.71
CA MET A 1 43.13 14.39 -26.67
C MET A 1 41.65 14.56 -26.38
N PRO A 2 40.75 14.26 -27.31
CA PRO A 2 39.31 14.46 -27.10
C PRO A 2 38.72 13.26 -26.37
N GLN A 3 37.97 13.56 -25.32
CA GLN A 3 37.14 12.63 -24.60
C GLN A 3 35.87 12.34 -25.43
N HIS A 4 35.63 11.08 -25.69
CA HIS A 4 34.40 10.61 -26.32
C HIS A 4 33.24 10.61 -25.31
N HIS A 5 32.30 11.52 -25.47
CA HIS A 5 30.97 11.40 -24.86
C HIS A 5 30.16 10.39 -25.69
N ALA A 6 29.82 9.29 -25.09
CA ALA A 6 28.83 8.37 -25.65
C ALA A 6 27.44 8.94 -25.33
N SER A 7 26.67 9.26 -26.35
CA SER A 7 25.26 9.63 -26.25
C SER A 7 24.43 8.38 -25.91
N PRO A 8 23.54 8.43 -24.93
CA PRO A 8 22.59 7.35 -24.71
C PRO A 8 21.54 7.33 -25.83
N THR A 9 21.25 6.15 -26.30
CA THR A 9 20.20 5.86 -27.28
C THR A 9 18.84 6.02 -26.62
N PRO A 10 17.81 6.62 -27.23
CA PRO A 10 16.49 6.74 -26.60
C PRO A 10 15.85 5.36 -26.47
N LEU A 11 15.45 5.00 -25.26
CA LEU A 11 14.69 3.81 -24.94
C LEU A 11 13.23 4.00 -25.36
N SER A 12 12.91 3.56 -26.59
CA SER A 12 11.52 3.37 -27.01
C SER A 12 11.05 2.01 -26.53
N HIS A 13 10.41 1.91 -25.39
CA HIS A 13 9.62 0.74 -25.00
C HIS A 13 8.50 1.14 -24.03
N ALA A 14 7.41 1.63 -24.56
CA ALA A 14 6.13 1.59 -23.89
C ALA A 14 5.61 0.14 -23.96
N GLY A 15 5.68 -0.60 -22.88
CA GLY A 15 5.06 -1.93 -22.83
C GLY A 15 5.73 -2.86 -21.84
N SER A 16 5.08 -3.10 -20.74
CA SER A 16 5.29 -4.23 -19.81
C SER A 16 5.99 -3.93 -18.49
N LEU A 17 5.39 -3.12 -17.67
CA LEU A 17 5.86 -2.79 -16.31
C LEU A 17 5.42 -3.77 -15.19
N ILE A 18 4.86 -4.93 -15.53
CA ILE A 18 4.33 -5.85 -14.51
C ILE A 18 4.98 -7.25 -14.53
N ALA A 19 5.97 -7.49 -15.40
CA ALA A 19 6.57 -8.81 -15.55
C ALA A 19 7.85 -9.06 -14.71
N GLY A 20 8.33 -8.09 -13.96
CA GLY A 20 9.63 -8.14 -13.27
C GLY A 20 9.65 -8.80 -11.88
N GLY A 21 8.54 -9.27 -11.32
CA GLY A 21 8.46 -9.67 -9.92
C GLY A 21 8.20 -11.15 -9.59
N LEU A 22 8.05 -12.04 -10.56
CA LEU A 22 7.61 -13.42 -10.28
C LEU A 22 8.64 -14.53 -10.53
N SER A 23 9.91 -14.24 -10.79
CA SER A 23 10.92 -15.27 -11.04
C SER A 23 11.97 -15.35 -9.93
N GLY A 24 11.64 -16.02 -8.83
CA GLY A 24 12.69 -16.26 -7.83
C GLY A 24 12.33 -17.01 -6.56
N TRP A 25 11.09 -17.35 -6.34
CA TRP A 25 10.74 -18.04 -5.09
C TRP A 25 10.97 -19.56 -5.23
N LYS A 26 12.17 -20.02 -4.83
CA LYS A 26 12.41 -21.42 -4.47
C LYS A 26 12.21 -21.56 -2.97
N SER A 27 11.07 -22.14 -2.58
CA SER A 27 10.82 -22.53 -1.20
C SER A 27 11.78 -23.62 -0.77
N THR A 28 12.69 -23.31 0.15
CA THR A 28 13.43 -24.32 0.90
C THR A 28 12.61 -24.67 2.14
N ALA A 29 11.78 -25.70 2.03
CA ALA A 29 11.15 -26.33 3.18
C ALA A 29 12.23 -26.99 4.06
N LYS A 30 12.52 -26.43 5.23
CA LYS A 30 13.25 -27.12 6.28
C LYS A 30 12.25 -27.95 7.10
N ALA A 31 12.36 -29.27 6.95
CA ALA A 31 11.67 -30.21 7.84
C ALA A 31 12.26 -30.10 9.24
N ALA A 32 11.49 -29.61 10.21
CA ALA A 32 11.79 -29.70 11.63
C ALA A 32 11.09 -30.95 12.21
N GLY A 33 11.88 -31.85 12.72
CA GLY A 33 11.41 -33.12 13.28
C GLY A 33 10.62 -32.93 14.56
N ALA A 34 9.50 -33.63 14.65
CA ALA A 34 8.66 -33.74 15.84
C ALA A 34 9.35 -34.60 16.91
N ALA A 35 9.64 -34.00 18.07
CA ALA A 35 9.95 -34.74 19.29
C ALA A 35 8.69 -34.79 20.15
N ALA A 36 8.10 -35.96 20.27
CA ALA A 36 6.97 -36.21 21.19
C ALA A 36 7.45 -36.23 22.63
N ILE A 37 6.98 -35.29 23.45
CA ILE A 37 7.06 -35.42 24.92
C ILE A 37 5.64 -35.60 25.42
N CYS A 38 5.34 -36.82 25.88
CA CYS A 38 4.13 -37.15 26.60
C CYS A 38 4.23 -36.59 28.04
N ALA A 39 3.47 -35.55 28.35
CA ALA A 39 3.23 -35.12 29.72
C ALA A 39 1.71 -35.12 29.98
N THR A 40 1.25 -36.18 30.65
CA THR A 40 -0.11 -36.25 31.18
C THR A 40 -0.25 -35.30 32.38
N THR A 41 -0.85 -34.14 32.15
CA THR A 41 -1.40 -33.30 33.21
C THR A 41 -2.92 -33.28 33.07
N VAL A 42 -3.60 -33.91 34.00
CA VAL A 42 -5.04 -33.76 34.19
C VAL A 42 -5.29 -32.35 34.73
N ALA A 43 -5.63 -31.42 33.82
CA ALA A 43 -6.17 -30.13 34.17
C ALA A 43 -7.66 -30.14 33.82
N LEU A 44 -8.51 -30.09 34.83
CA LEU A 44 -9.89 -29.60 34.68
C LEU A 44 -9.79 -28.13 34.28
N GLY A 45 -9.68 -27.87 32.97
CA GLY A 45 -9.60 -26.55 32.38
C GLY A 45 -10.69 -26.42 31.34
N LEU A 46 -11.40 -25.33 31.36
CA LEU A 46 -12.32 -24.87 30.35
C LEU A 46 -11.65 -25.09 28.95
N ALA A 47 -12.21 -25.98 28.16
CA ALA A 47 -11.77 -26.16 26.79
C ALA A 47 -11.91 -24.80 26.09
N GLY A 48 -10.79 -24.22 25.63
CA GLY A 48 -10.81 -23.00 24.82
C GLY A 48 -11.60 -23.25 23.52
N PRO A 49 -12.04 -22.20 22.86
CA PRO A 49 -12.76 -22.32 21.59
C PRO A 49 -11.96 -23.16 20.59
N SER A 50 -12.65 -23.95 19.78
CA SER A 50 -11.99 -24.70 18.71
C SER A 50 -11.32 -23.73 17.72
N GLN A 51 -10.31 -24.20 16.97
CA GLN A 51 -9.67 -23.37 15.95
C GLN A 51 -10.69 -22.80 14.94
N ALA A 52 -11.71 -23.57 14.58
CA ALA A 52 -12.79 -23.13 13.70
C ALA A 52 -13.63 -22.00 14.30
N GLU A 53 -13.99 -22.11 15.60
CA GLU A 53 -14.71 -21.04 16.32
C GLU A 53 -13.86 -19.78 16.45
N THR A 54 -12.56 -19.94 16.66
CA THR A 54 -11.61 -18.82 16.73
C THR A 54 -11.52 -18.10 15.39
N LEU A 55 -11.35 -18.81 14.26
CA LEU A 55 -11.35 -18.21 12.91
C LEU A 55 -12.69 -17.51 12.62
N GLN A 56 -13.82 -18.11 12.97
CA GLN A 56 -15.11 -17.47 12.79
C GLN A 56 -15.23 -16.15 13.58
N ARG A 57 -14.64 -16.07 14.76
CA ARG A 57 -14.59 -14.83 15.55
C ARG A 57 -13.62 -13.81 14.97
N ILE A 58 -12.43 -14.23 14.51
CA ILE A 58 -11.43 -13.34 13.87
C ILE A 58 -12.04 -12.65 12.66
N PHE A 59 -12.78 -13.38 11.84
CA PHE A 59 -13.35 -12.87 10.58
C PHE A 59 -14.83 -12.47 10.69
N ALA A 60 -15.36 -12.30 11.88
CA ALA A 60 -16.70 -11.78 12.07
C ALA A 60 -16.80 -10.31 11.58
N PRO A 61 -17.97 -9.87 11.08
CA PRO A 61 -18.19 -8.46 10.81
C PRO A 61 -17.81 -7.58 12.00
N PRO A 62 -17.21 -6.41 11.78
CA PRO A 62 -16.82 -5.55 12.87
C PRO A 62 -18.06 -5.00 13.60
N THR A 63 -17.94 -4.89 14.90
CA THR A 63 -18.94 -4.21 15.74
C THR A 63 -18.73 -2.69 15.67
N ALA A 64 -19.77 -1.93 16.03
CA ALA A 64 -19.64 -0.48 16.16
C ALA A 64 -18.59 -0.09 17.22
N ALA A 65 -18.41 -0.89 18.27
CA ALA A 65 -17.39 -0.66 19.30
C ALA A 65 -15.98 -0.84 18.74
N GLU A 66 -15.71 -1.88 17.96
CA GLU A 66 -14.41 -2.07 17.29
C GLU A 66 -14.13 -0.96 16.28
N ARG A 67 -15.13 -0.59 15.46
CA ARG A 67 -14.96 0.53 14.53
C ARG A 67 -14.61 1.83 15.28
N ASN A 68 -15.32 2.13 16.36
CA ASN A 68 -15.03 3.31 17.17
C ASN A 68 -13.64 3.24 17.80
N ALA A 69 -13.22 2.09 18.32
CA ALA A 69 -11.88 1.92 18.86
C ALA A 69 -10.77 2.16 17.81
N VAL A 70 -11.00 1.74 16.56
CA VAL A 70 -10.08 2.06 15.44
C VAL A 70 -10.07 3.57 15.19
N LEU A 71 -11.24 4.22 15.14
CA LEU A 71 -11.32 5.67 14.91
C LEU A 71 -10.68 6.47 16.05
N ASP A 72 -10.87 6.05 17.30
CA ASP A 72 -10.23 6.66 18.47
C ASP A 72 -8.70 6.54 18.39
N ALA A 73 -8.19 5.36 17.98
CA ALA A 73 -6.76 5.16 17.77
C ALA A 73 -6.21 6.04 16.62
N TRP A 74 -6.98 6.27 15.56
CA TRP A 74 -6.59 7.16 14.47
C TRP A 74 -6.67 8.64 14.80
N ALA A 75 -7.46 9.03 15.79
CA ALA A 75 -7.56 10.40 16.26
C ALA A 75 -6.27 10.85 17.00
N GLU A 76 -5.45 9.92 17.47
CA GLU A 76 -4.15 10.25 18.03
C GLU A 76 -3.24 10.81 16.94
N PRO A 77 -2.55 11.95 17.20
CA PRO A 77 -1.66 12.54 16.22
C PRO A 77 -0.56 11.56 15.79
N VAL A 78 -0.34 11.42 14.49
CA VAL A 78 0.81 10.69 13.97
C VAL A 78 2.07 11.39 14.43
N ALA A 79 2.99 10.66 15.04
CA ALA A 79 4.26 11.21 15.50
C ALA A 79 5.00 11.80 14.28
N PRO A 80 5.52 13.03 14.38
CA PRO A 80 6.25 13.66 13.29
C PRO A 80 7.48 12.83 12.94
N ALA A 81 7.79 12.76 11.66
CA ALA A 81 9.05 12.20 11.21
C ALA A 81 10.23 12.99 11.79
N THR A 82 11.28 12.30 12.10
CA THR A 82 12.53 12.89 12.60
C THR A 82 13.71 12.49 11.73
N ARG A 83 14.80 13.26 11.81
CA ARG A 83 16.06 12.95 11.12
C ARG A 83 15.90 12.86 9.60
N TRP A 84 15.12 13.77 9.02
CA TRP A 84 15.06 13.91 7.57
C TRP A 84 16.45 14.09 6.99
N LYS A 85 16.76 13.36 5.94
CA LYS A 85 18.04 13.45 5.24
C LYS A 85 17.84 13.06 3.78
N VAL A 86 18.42 13.85 2.88
CA VAL A 86 18.64 13.43 1.49
C VAL A 86 19.90 12.56 1.49
N GLU A 87 19.75 11.30 1.14
CA GLU A 87 20.83 10.32 1.12
C GLU A 87 21.57 10.36 -0.21
N ASP A 88 20.81 10.47 -1.31
CA ASP A 88 21.32 10.56 -2.67
C ASP A 88 20.40 11.41 -3.56
N SER A 89 20.89 11.85 -4.73
CA SER A 89 20.14 12.64 -5.69
C SER A 89 20.53 12.29 -7.12
N PHE A 90 19.54 12.09 -7.97
CA PHE A 90 19.68 11.77 -9.38
C PHE A 90 18.96 12.83 -10.21
N GLU A 91 19.50 13.16 -11.38
CA GLU A 91 18.89 14.14 -12.29
C GLU A 91 18.69 13.50 -13.68
N ASP A 92 17.51 13.68 -14.24
CA ASP A 92 17.16 13.24 -15.58
C ASP A 92 16.11 14.18 -16.20
N GLU A 93 16.35 14.66 -17.42
CA GLU A 93 15.43 15.47 -18.23
C GLU A 93 14.76 16.67 -17.50
N GLY A 94 15.47 17.31 -16.58
CA GLY A 94 14.96 18.46 -15.81
C GLY A 94 14.21 18.07 -14.53
N PHE A 95 14.12 16.78 -14.22
CA PHE A 95 13.65 16.28 -12.93
C PHE A 95 14.82 15.97 -12.01
N ARG A 96 14.62 16.16 -10.73
CA ARG A 96 15.50 15.65 -9.68
C ARG A 96 14.75 14.60 -8.86
N LEU A 97 15.36 13.45 -8.66
CA LEU A 97 14.89 12.41 -7.76
C LEU A 97 15.83 12.33 -6.56
N ASP A 98 15.33 12.70 -5.41
CA ASP A 98 16.04 12.57 -4.14
C ASP A 98 15.65 11.25 -3.45
N ILE A 99 16.63 10.46 -3.05
CA ILE A 99 16.41 9.39 -2.11
C ILE A 99 16.52 9.98 -0.71
N VAL A 100 15.43 9.91 0.03
CA VAL A 100 15.33 10.49 1.36
C VAL A 100 15.19 9.41 2.43
N SER A 101 15.71 9.68 3.61
CA SER A 101 15.44 8.87 4.79
C SER A 101 14.85 9.72 5.92
N GLN A 102 14.01 9.09 6.70
CA GLN A 102 13.40 9.65 7.90
C GLN A 102 13.22 8.58 8.97
N ARG A 103 12.88 8.98 10.21
CA ARG A 103 12.50 8.04 11.26
C ARG A 103 11.08 8.29 11.72
N VAL A 104 10.31 7.20 11.76
CA VAL A 104 8.95 7.16 12.28
C VAL A 104 8.90 6.05 13.33
N GLU A 105 8.44 6.33 14.54
CA GLU A 105 8.42 5.39 15.68
C GLU A 105 9.77 4.68 15.91
N GLY A 106 10.88 5.39 15.66
CA GLY A 106 12.23 4.85 15.81
C GLY A 106 12.77 4.07 14.62
N ASN A 107 11.90 3.62 13.71
CA ASN A 107 12.29 2.92 12.48
C ASN A 107 12.76 3.89 11.40
N ARG A 108 13.73 3.46 10.60
CA ARG A 108 14.19 4.21 9.43
C ARG A 108 13.39 3.82 8.22
N HIS A 109 12.89 4.81 7.50
CA HIS A 109 12.18 4.62 6.24
C HIS A 109 12.91 5.35 5.14
N TYR A 110 13.02 4.71 3.98
CA TYR A 110 13.53 5.30 2.75
C TYR A 110 12.38 5.58 1.79
N SER A 111 12.51 6.63 1.02
CA SER A 111 11.53 7.00 0.01
C SER A 111 12.23 7.76 -1.12
N ALA A 112 11.62 7.75 -2.31
CA ALA A 112 12.05 8.60 -3.39
C ALA A 112 11.10 9.80 -3.51
N VAL A 113 11.68 10.98 -3.74
CA VAL A 113 10.94 12.23 -3.99
C VAL A 113 11.42 12.83 -5.29
N ARG A 114 10.61 12.71 -6.35
CA ARG A 114 10.85 13.41 -7.61
C ARG A 114 10.28 14.82 -7.52
N THR A 115 11.09 15.84 -7.77
CA THR A 115 10.61 17.22 -7.84
C THR A 115 9.84 17.46 -9.14
N PRO A 116 9.01 18.52 -9.22
CA PRO A 116 8.47 18.99 -10.50
C PRO A 116 9.58 19.27 -11.52
N GLN A 117 9.25 19.20 -12.81
CA GLN A 117 10.19 19.55 -13.86
C GLN A 117 10.65 21.02 -13.72
N ASP A 118 11.95 21.25 -13.86
CA ASP A 118 12.57 22.58 -13.68
C ASP A 118 12.21 23.26 -12.34
N TYR A 119 12.04 22.46 -11.29
CA TYR A 119 11.61 22.90 -9.97
C TYR A 119 12.43 24.07 -9.43
N ARG A 120 11.71 25.07 -8.90
CA ARG A 120 12.28 26.21 -8.21
C ARG A 120 11.73 26.27 -6.77
N PRO A 121 12.59 26.29 -5.74
CA PRO A 121 12.13 26.35 -4.37
C PRO A 121 11.13 27.49 -4.11
N GLY A 122 9.98 27.14 -3.53
CA GLY A 122 8.88 28.07 -3.26
C GLY A 122 7.85 28.21 -4.40
N GLN A 123 8.06 27.57 -5.55
CA GLN A 123 7.03 27.45 -6.56
C GLN A 123 5.99 26.41 -6.09
N PRO A 124 4.70 26.80 -5.95
CA PRO A 124 3.67 25.87 -5.52
C PRO A 124 3.53 24.70 -6.50
N ALA A 125 3.49 23.48 -5.96
CA ALA A 125 3.28 22.27 -6.73
C ALA A 125 2.55 21.21 -5.89
N PRO A 126 1.61 20.47 -6.49
CA PRO A 126 0.87 19.41 -5.84
C PRO A 126 1.74 18.18 -5.55
N ILE A 127 1.24 17.30 -4.70
CA ILE A 127 1.92 16.04 -4.34
C ILE A 127 1.13 14.85 -4.91
N LEU A 128 1.83 13.92 -5.55
CA LEU A 128 1.34 12.61 -5.91
C LEU A 128 2.10 11.53 -5.15
N VAL A 129 1.41 10.80 -4.29
CA VAL A 129 1.97 9.65 -3.58
C VAL A 129 1.69 8.39 -4.40
N LEU A 130 2.76 7.71 -4.83
CA LEU A 130 2.70 6.45 -5.57
C LEU A 130 2.98 5.27 -4.65
N ASN A 131 1.94 4.53 -4.30
CA ASN A 131 2.03 3.38 -3.41
C ASN A 131 2.20 2.08 -4.20
N HIS A 132 3.32 1.40 -4.01
CA HIS A 132 3.66 0.17 -4.71
C HIS A 132 2.89 -1.05 -4.16
N GLY A 133 2.81 -2.12 -4.96
CA GLY A 133 2.30 -3.42 -4.55
C GLY A 133 3.40 -4.36 -4.02
N GLY A 134 3.02 -5.58 -3.68
CA GLY A 134 3.94 -6.61 -3.21
C GLY A 134 4.43 -6.39 -1.78
N TRP A 135 5.54 -7.07 -1.43
CA TRP A 135 6.05 -7.17 -0.05
C TRP A 135 7.58 -7.09 0.03
N GLU A 136 8.25 -6.78 -1.07
CA GLU A 136 9.71 -6.81 -1.19
C GLU A 136 10.33 -5.45 -1.49
N GLY A 137 9.48 -4.41 -1.61
CA GLY A 137 9.94 -3.06 -1.87
C GLY A 137 9.58 -2.55 -3.26
N VAL A 138 10.25 -1.48 -3.68
CA VAL A 138 9.92 -0.71 -4.88
C VAL A 138 11.16 -0.30 -5.66
N GLU A 139 11.02 -0.25 -7.00
CA GLU A 139 11.98 0.39 -7.90
C GLU A 139 11.67 1.89 -7.99
N ALA A 140 12.57 2.75 -7.56
CA ALA A 140 12.32 4.20 -7.49
C ALA A 140 12.29 4.87 -8.87
N GLU A 141 12.92 4.25 -9.89
CA GLU A 141 12.86 4.70 -11.29
C GLU A 141 11.42 4.85 -11.78
N TRP A 142 10.49 4.12 -11.20
CA TRP A 142 9.06 4.24 -11.51
C TRP A 142 8.55 5.69 -11.40
N ALA A 143 9.11 6.49 -10.48
CA ALA A 143 8.77 7.91 -10.36
C ALA A 143 9.12 8.73 -11.61
N PHE A 144 10.14 8.32 -12.39
CA PHE A 144 10.51 8.99 -13.64
C PHE A 144 9.62 8.62 -14.83
N GLU A 145 8.96 7.47 -14.78
CA GLU A 145 8.13 6.99 -15.88
C GLU A 145 6.77 7.69 -15.96
N LEU A 146 6.34 8.33 -14.87
CA LEU A 146 5.08 9.08 -14.80
C LEU A 146 5.30 10.55 -15.16
N VAL A 147 5.54 10.79 -16.45
CA VAL A 147 5.85 12.12 -17.00
C VAL A 147 4.80 12.62 -18.00
N ASP A 148 3.55 12.19 -17.86
CA ASP A 148 2.45 12.80 -18.63
C ASP A 148 2.35 14.30 -18.34
N ASP A 149 1.93 15.08 -19.31
CA ASP A 149 2.00 16.56 -19.39
C ASP A 149 1.71 17.27 -18.06
N CYS A 150 0.71 16.80 -17.28
CA CYS A 150 0.41 17.44 -16.01
C CYS A 150 1.19 16.85 -14.83
N LEU A 151 1.54 15.55 -14.85
CA LEU A 151 2.28 14.91 -13.74
C LEU A 151 3.74 15.38 -13.67
N ALA A 152 4.23 16.03 -14.73
CA ALA A 152 5.53 16.69 -14.70
C ALA A 152 5.58 17.85 -13.68
N ASP A 153 4.45 18.46 -13.37
CA ASP A 153 4.34 19.57 -12.42
C ASP A 153 4.18 19.13 -10.97
N PHE A 154 4.19 17.82 -10.67
CA PHE A 154 4.00 17.28 -9.32
C PHE A 154 5.31 16.92 -8.63
N PHE A 155 5.30 17.07 -7.30
CA PHE A 155 6.15 16.23 -6.47
C PHE A 155 5.61 14.80 -6.51
N VAL A 156 6.41 13.85 -7.02
CA VAL A 156 6.05 12.43 -7.02
C VAL A 156 6.80 11.76 -5.88
N VAL A 157 6.06 11.17 -4.95
CA VAL A 157 6.58 10.59 -3.73
C VAL A 157 6.35 9.08 -3.74
N VAL A 158 7.43 8.31 -3.69
CA VAL A 158 7.40 6.84 -3.71
C VAL A 158 7.93 6.32 -2.39
N PRO A 159 7.08 5.89 -1.46
CA PRO A 159 7.52 5.30 -0.21
C PRO A 159 8.04 3.87 -0.43
N SER A 160 9.10 3.47 0.29
CA SER A 160 9.35 2.08 0.60
C SER A 160 8.66 1.77 1.93
N PHE A 161 7.83 0.75 1.96
CA PHE A 161 7.10 0.41 3.16
C PHE A 161 8.01 -0.19 4.24
N ARG A 162 7.50 -0.27 5.44
CA ARG A 162 8.19 -0.75 6.64
C ARG A 162 8.80 -2.15 6.42
N GLY A 163 10.10 -2.30 6.69
CA GLY A 163 10.83 -3.56 6.52
C GLY A 163 11.04 -3.99 5.06
N GLU A 164 10.98 -3.05 4.11
CA GLU A 164 11.11 -3.32 2.68
C GLU A 164 12.23 -2.48 2.05
N GLU A 165 12.59 -2.82 0.82
CA GLU A 165 13.68 -2.19 0.09
C GLU A 165 13.17 -1.09 -0.85
N LEU A 166 13.94 -0.02 -0.96
CA LEU A 166 13.86 0.92 -2.08
C LEU A 166 15.11 0.72 -2.93
N ARG A 167 14.92 0.40 -4.18
CA ARG A 167 15.99 0.18 -5.15
C ARG A 167 15.97 1.29 -6.19
N ILE A 168 17.15 1.71 -6.61
CA ILE A 168 17.34 2.63 -7.72
C ILE A 168 18.66 2.29 -8.43
N PHE A 169 18.62 2.01 -9.71
CA PHE A 169 19.76 1.52 -10.50
C PHE A 169 20.46 0.34 -9.79
N ASP A 170 21.72 0.49 -9.40
CA ASP A 170 22.49 -0.56 -8.68
C ASP A 170 22.44 -0.40 -7.15
N ASP A 171 21.76 0.64 -6.61
CA ASP A 171 21.71 0.94 -5.20
C ASP A 171 20.44 0.41 -4.53
N THR A 172 20.57 -0.04 -3.28
CA THR A 172 19.48 -0.56 -2.45
C THR A 172 19.50 0.08 -1.06
N TYR A 173 18.34 0.55 -0.61
CA TYR A 173 18.12 1.16 0.69
C TYR A 173 17.08 0.37 1.47
N GLU A 174 17.46 -0.16 2.65
CA GLU A 174 16.59 -1.01 3.46
C GLU A 174 15.85 -0.18 4.53
N SER A 175 14.54 -0.11 4.43
CA SER A 175 13.67 0.40 5.49
C SER A 175 13.60 -0.59 6.64
N THR A 176 13.61 -0.10 7.88
CA THR A 176 13.59 -0.96 9.06
C THR A 176 12.20 -1.08 9.67
N GLY A 177 12.02 -2.02 10.57
CA GLY A 177 10.77 -2.30 11.26
C GLY A 177 10.09 -3.56 10.74
N GLU A 178 9.07 -4.00 11.47
CA GLU A 178 8.29 -5.16 11.06
C GLU A 178 7.31 -4.79 9.94
N LYS A 179 7.20 -5.66 8.95
CA LYS A 179 6.24 -5.50 7.85
C LYS A 179 4.82 -5.38 8.40
N SER A 180 4.02 -4.56 7.75
CA SER A 180 2.66 -4.22 8.15
C SER A 180 1.63 -4.76 7.16
N LEU A 181 0.44 -5.04 7.65
CA LEU A 181 -0.71 -5.40 6.80
C LEU A 181 -1.46 -4.16 6.29
N ILE A 182 -0.83 -3.09 5.91
CA ILE A 182 -1.40 -1.80 5.49
C ILE A 182 -1.41 -0.76 6.62
N ASP A 183 -1.92 -1.07 7.81
CA ASP A 183 -2.23 -0.10 8.87
C ASP A 183 -1.05 0.80 9.30
N ARG A 184 0.15 0.23 9.47
CA ARG A 184 1.35 0.99 9.84
C ARG A 184 2.02 1.66 8.65
N ASP A 185 1.90 1.09 7.44
CA ASP A 185 2.40 1.74 6.23
C ASP A 185 1.77 3.12 6.04
N ILE A 186 0.50 3.26 6.42
CA ILE A 186 -0.22 4.53 6.33
C ILE A 186 0.41 5.58 7.24
N ILE A 187 0.78 5.21 8.48
CA ILE A 187 1.46 6.11 9.43
C ILE A 187 2.78 6.60 8.85
N ASP A 188 3.56 5.69 8.27
CA ASP A 188 4.85 6.02 7.67
C ASP A 188 4.70 6.96 6.47
N VAL A 189 3.68 6.74 5.63
CA VAL A 189 3.40 7.59 4.46
C VAL A 189 2.84 8.95 4.88
N MET A 190 1.95 9.03 5.87
CA MET A 190 1.48 10.32 6.41
C MET A 190 2.64 11.16 6.97
N ALA A 191 3.57 10.52 7.69
CA ALA A 191 4.77 11.17 8.19
C ALA A 191 5.70 11.60 7.05
N LEU A 192 5.82 10.80 5.98
CA LEU A 192 6.58 11.14 4.77
C LEU A 192 5.99 12.35 4.05
N ILE A 193 4.68 12.40 3.84
CA ILE A 193 3.99 13.56 3.26
C ILE A 193 4.32 14.83 4.05
N SER A 194 4.24 14.77 5.38
CA SER A 194 4.58 15.90 6.25
C SER A 194 6.05 16.30 6.11
N GLY A 195 6.96 15.32 6.02
CA GLY A 195 8.38 15.56 5.78
C GLY A 195 8.65 16.21 4.41
N VAL A 196 7.92 15.82 3.37
CA VAL A 196 8.01 16.45 2.04
C VAL A 196 7.57 17.92 2.10
N VAL A 197 6.40 18.19 2.69
CA VAL A 197 5.88 19.57 2.85
C VAL A 197 6.86 20.45 3.63
N GLU A 198 7.49 19.91 4.67
CA GLU A 198 8.45 20.66 5.50
C GLU A 198 9.79 20.94 4.78
N ASN A 199 10.27 19.99 3.96
CA ASN A 199 11.63 20.06 3.41
C ASN A 199 11.70 20.47 1.93
N TYR A 200 10.58 20.51 1.21
CA TYR A 200 10.52 20.98 -0.18
C TYR A 200 9.64 22.23 -0.29
N PRO A 201 10.26 23.45 -0.26
CA PRO A 201 9.52 24.71 -0.34
C PRO A 201 8.63 24.77 -1.59
N GLY A 202 7.32 24.87 -1.40
CA GLY A 202 6.32 24.89 -2.47
C GLY A 202 5.54 23.59 -2.62
N ALA A 203 5.91 22.50 -1.95
CA ALA A 203 5.07 21.33 -1.87
C ALA A 203 3.75 21.67 -1.13
N GLN A 204 2.61 21.52 -1.81
CA GLN A 204 1.30 21.93 -1.32
C GLN A 204 0.71 20.84 -0.42
N ASP A 205 0.34 21.19 0.81
CA ASP A 205 -0.26 20.29 1.79
C ASP A 205 -1.78 20.16 1.67
N ASP A 206 -2.39 20.95 0.81
CA ASP A 206 -3.83 20.99 0.50
C ASP A 206 -4.17 20.47 -0.91
N ASP A 207 -3.21 19.92 -1.64
CA ASP A 207 -3.40 19.34 -2.98
C ASP A 207 -2.59 18.05 -3.12
N ILE A 208 -3.10 16.98 -2.50
CA ILE A 208 -2.43 15.68 -2.43
C ILE A 208 -3.29 14.60 -3.06
N SER A 209 -2.69 13.87 -4.00
CA SER A 209 -3.29 12.69 -4.62
C SER A 209 -2.56 11.42 -4.17
N ALA A 210 -3.29 10.33 -3.96
CA ALA A 210 -2.72 9.00 -3.68
C ALA A 210 -3.10 8.03 -4.79
N TRP A 211 -2.11 7.41 -5.41
CA TRP A 211 -2.30 6.40 -6.44
C TRP A 211 -1.56 5.13 -6.06
N GLY A 212 -2.25 3.99 -6.03
CA GLY A 212 -1.61 2.75 -5.61
C GLY A 212 -2.10 1.52 -6.32
N TYR A 213 -1.19 0.53 -6.39
CA TYR A 213 -1.41 -0.74 -7.05
C TYR A 213 -1.39 -1.88 -6.03
N SER A 214 -2.31 -2.85 -6.15
CA SER A 214 -2.36 -4.02 -5.28
C SER A 214 -2.41 -3.61 -3.80
N ARG A 215 -1.50 -4.08 -2.95
CA ARG A 215 -1.37 -3.61 -1.55
C ARG A 215 -1.35 -2.08 -1.47
N GLY A 216 -0.59 -1.42 -2.34
CA GLY A 216 -0.53 0.03 -2.40
C GLY A 216 -1.87 0.69 -2.74
N GLY A 217 -2.76 0.00 -3.48
CA GLY A 217 -4.14 0.44 -3.68
C GLY A 217 -4.92 0.48 -2.36
N GLY A 218 -4.76 -0.54 -1.52
CA GLY A 218 -5.30 -0.54 -0.15
C GLY A 218 -4.73 0.57 0.71
N VAL A 219 -3.41 0.81 0.63
CA VAL A 219 -2.74 1.93 1.33
C VAL A 219 -3.29 3.27 0.85
N SER A 220 -3.48 3.48 -0.46
CA SER A 220 -4.03 4.72 -1.01
C SER A 220 -5.46 4.99 -0.55
N LEU A 221 -6.32 3.96 -0.50
CA LEU A 221 -7.67 4.08 0.07
C LEU A 221 -7.62 4.51 1.53
N MET A 222 -6.76 3.87 2.32
CA MET A 222 -6.63 4.18 3.73
C MET A 222 -5.99 5.55 3.99
N LEU A 223 -5.10 6.02 3.11
CA LEU A 223 -4.60 7.40 3.15
C LEU A 223 -5.74 8.40 2.95
N GLY A 224 -6.59 8.19 1.94
CA GLY A 224 -7.77 9.04 1.72
C GLY A 224 -8.78 9.05 2.88
N ILE A 225 -8.79 8.00 3.71
CA ILE A 225 -9.63 7.93 4.93
C ILE A 225 -8.98 8.67 6.10
N ARG A 226 -7.65 8.54 6.27
CA ARG A 226 -6.95 8.93 7.51
C ARG A 226 -6.25 10.28 7.43
N ASP A 227 -5.85 10.69 6.23
CA ASP A 227 -5.16 11.96 6.01
C ASP A 227 -6.10 12.94 5.28
N PRO A 228 -6.66 13.94 5.97
CA PRO A 228 -7.61 14.88 5.37
C PRO A 228 -6.99 15.78 4.27
N ARG A 229 -5.67 15.75 4.11
CA ARG A 229 -4.96 16.46 3.04
C ARG A 229 -5.05 15.72 1.69
N VAL A 230 -5.37 14.41 1.72
CA VAL A 230 -5.51 13.58 0.52
C VAL A 230 -6.94 13.72 -0.02
N ASP A 231 -7.10 14.42 -1.12
CA ASP A 231 -8.40 14.73 -1.72
C ASP A 231 -8.74 13.90 -2.96
N ARG A 232 -7.74 13.19 -3.54
CA ARG A 232 -7.91 12.31 -4.70
C ARG A 232 -7.27 10.94 -4.46
N VAL A 233 -7.99 9.87 -4.80
CA VAL A 233 -7.50 8.50 -4.65
C VAL A 233 -7.70 7.69 -5.91
N VAL A 234 -6.63 7.07 -6.42
CA VAL A 234 -6.68 6.03 -7.45
C VAL A 234 -6.31 4.70 -6.85
N ASN A 235 -7.28 3.80 -6.76
CA ASN A 235 -7.10 2.43 -6.32
C ASN A 235 -7.05 1.48 -7.52
N VAL A 236 -5.93 0.80 -7.72
CA VAL A 236 -5.76 -0.16 -8.81
C VAL A 236 -5.65 -1.57 -8.23
N PHE A 237 -6.69 -2.37 -8.44
CA PHE A 237 -6.86 -3.75 -7.93
C PHE A 237 -6.38 -3.96 -6.49
N GLY A 238 -6.53 -2.95 -5.64
CA GLY A 238 -6.17 -3.04 -4.22
C GLY A 238 -7.24 -3.76 -3.39
N PRO A 239 -6.83 -4.40 -2.29
CA PRO A 239 -7.76 -4.98 -1.34
C PRO A 239 -8.54 -3.87 -0.63
N THR A 240 -9.83 -4.05 -0.50
CA THR A 240 -10.71 -3.11 0.19
C THR A 240 -11.22 -3.65 1.51
N ASP A 241 -11.16 -4.98 1.67
CA ASP A 241 -11.60 -5.68 2.89
C ASP A 241 -10.75 -6.94 3.09
N VAL A 242 -9.92 -6.93 4.10
CA VAL A 242 -9.13 -8.09 4.54
C VAL A 242 -9.75 -8.80 5.75
N LEU A 243 -10.82 -8.24 6.30
CA LEU A 243 -11.48 -8.76 7.50
C LEU A 243 -12.66 -9.67 7.17
N THR A 244 -13.57 -9.25 6.29
CA THR A 244 -14.84 -9.95 6.11
C THR A 244 -15.10 -10.47 4.68
N TYR A 245 -14.24 -10.17 3.71
CA TYR A 245 -14.42 -10.64 2.35
C TYR A 245 -14.19 -12.17 2.23
N PRO A 246 -15.18 -12.99 1.83
CA PRO A 246 -15.08 -14.46 1.88
C PRO A 246 -13.90 -15.04 1.11
N GLY A 247 -13.52 -14.44 -0.02
CA GLY A 247 -12.37 -14.89 -0.82
C GLY A 247 -11.06 -14.73 -0.05
N MET A 248 -10.89 -13.63 0.67
CA MET A 248 -9.71 -13.37 1.50
C MET A 248 -9.65 -14.35 2.68
N ILE A 249 -10.76 -14.54 3.37
CA ILE A 249 -10.88 -15.48 4.50
C ILE A 249 -10.49 -16.89 4.07
N ASN A 250 -11.03 -17.37 2.95
CA ASN A 250 -10.73 -18.70 2.44
C ASN A 250 -9.26 -18.86 2.06
N GLY A 251 -8.64 -17.84 1.51
CA GLY A 251 -7.21 -17.81 1.22
C GLY A 251 -6.35 -17.90 2.49
N VAL A 252 -6.67 -17.13 3.52
CA VAL A 252 -5.98 -17.20 4.82
C VAL A 252 -6.16 -18.59 5.46
N ILE A 253 -7.37 -19.16 5.41
CA ILE A 253 -7.62 -20.53 5.93
C ILE A 253 -6.79 -21.56 5.16
N GLY A 254 -6.72 -21.46 3.83
CA GLY A 254 -5.88 -22.32 3.00
C GLY A 254 -4.41 -22.22 3.37
N HIS A 255 -3.90 -20.98 3.56
CA HIS A 255 -2.53 -20.75 4.02
C HIS A 255 -2.24 -21.43 5.38
N LEU A 256 -3.12 -21.25 6.36
CA LEU A 256 -2.99 -21.91 7.68
C LEU A 256 -3.03 -23.45 7.61
N ARG A 257 -3.57 -24.02 6.54
CA ARG A 257 -3.56 -25.46 6.29
C ARG A 257 -2.34 -25.92 5.48
N GLY A 258 -1.45 -25.00 5.10
CA GLY A 258 -0.30 -25.30 4.26
C GLY A 258 -0.66 -25.56 2.79
N GLU A 259 -1.81 -25.09 2.32
CA GLU A 259 -2.24 -25.17 0.93
C GLU A 259 -1.47 -24.15 0.08
N ASP A 260 -1.28 -24.44 -1.20
CA ASP A 260 -0.71 -23.48 -2.16
C ASP A 260 -1.77 -22.43 -2.50
N VAL A 261 -1.62 -21.25 -1.89
CA VAL A 261 -2.55 -20.13 -2.05
C VAL A 261 -1.83 -18.94 -2.72
N SER A 262 -2.61 -17.98 -3.20
CA SER A 262 -2.07 -16.72 -3.71
C SER A 262 -1.07 -16.08 -2.72
N PRO A 263 0.06 -15.54 -3.20
CA PRO A 263 1.02 -14.81 -2.35
C PRO A 263 0.38 -13.71 -1.50
N TYR A 264 -0.71 -13.10 -2.01
CA TYR A 264 -1.47 -12.12 -1.24
C TYR A 264 -2.08 -12.71 0.04
N TYR A 265 -2.64 -13.92 -0.04
CA TYR A 265 -3.23 -14.57 1.14
C TYR A 265 -2.17 -15.09 2.12
N GLY A 266 -1.00 -15.43 1.64
CA GLY A 266 0.11 -15.88 2.48
C GLY A 266 0.50 -14.80 3.49
N PHE A 267 0.60 -13.55 3.05
CA PHE A 267 1.00 -12.46 3.93
C PHE A 267 -0.05 -12.13 5.02
N PRO A 268 -1.35 -11.91 4.73
CA PRO A 268 -2.35 -11.82 5.78
C PRO A 268 -2.41 -13.04 6.70
N GLY A 269 -2.13 -14.24 6.17
CA GLY A 269 -2.05 -15.48 6.94
C GLY A 269 -1.03 -15.42 8.07
N THR A 270 0.13 -14.81 7.85
CA THR A 270 1.20 -14.72 8.88
C THR A 270 0.76 -13.90 10.10
N PHE A 271 -0.09 -12.89 9.94
CA PHE A 271 -0.64 -12.13 11.07
C PHE A 271 -1.59 -12.99 11.91
N VAL A 272 -2.37 -13.83 11.26
CA VAL A 272 -3.27 -14.79 11.95
C VAL A 272 -2.44 -15.89 12.63
N GLU A 273 -1.35 -16.35 12.02
CA GLU A 273 -0.39 -17.26 12.68
C GLU A 273 0.20 -16.63 13.94
N GLY A 274 0.62 -15.35 13.88
CA GLY A 274 1.12 -14.61 15.03
C GLY A 274 0.18 -14.59 16.22
N TYR A 275 -1.14 -14.57 15.98
CA TYR A 275 -2.12 -14.73 17.03
C TYR A 275 -2.12 -16.17 17.62
N TYR A 276 -2.06 -17.20 16.81
CA TYR A 276 -1.98 -18.59 17.28
C TYR A 276 -0.68 -18.88 18.03
N ASP A 277 0.39 -18.24 17.66
CA ASP A 277 1.70 -18.34 18.32
C ASP A 277 1.82 -17.47 19.56
N GLY A 278 0.77 -16.73 19.91
CA GLY A 278 0.72 -15.87 21.10
C GLY A 278 1.57 -14.60 21.00
N GLN A 279 1.98 -14.21 19.80
CA GLN A 279 2.72 -12.98 19.54
C GLN A 279 1.81 -11.75 19.51
N THR A 280 0.54 -11.94 19.14
CA THR A 280 -0.47 -10.90 18.97
C THR A 280 -1.75 -11.27 19.74
N SER A 281 -2.38 -10.33 20.43
CA SER A 281 -3.67 -10.55 21.09
C SER A 281 -4.82 -10.62 20.07
N PHE A 282 -5.97 -11.13 20.48
CA PHE A 282 -7.17 -11.16 19.66
C PHE A 282 -7.62 -9.75 19.24
N GLU A 283 -7.64 -8.84 20.19
CA GLU A 283 -8.03 -7.45 19.95
C GLU A 283 -7.06 -6.77 18.97
N GLU A 284 -5.77 -6.98 19.16
CA GLU A 284 -4.71 -6.40 18.30
C GLU A 284 -4.81 -6.91 16.85
N LEU A 285 -4.99 -8.23 16.66
CA LEU A 285 -5.21 -8.81 15.35
C LEU A 285 -6.46 -8.24 14.69
N ARG A 286 -7.58 -8.15 15.41
CA ARG A 286 -8.83 -7.57 14.90
C ARG A 286 -8.66 -6.11 14.50
N MET A 287 -7.95 -5.32 15.30
CA MET A 287 -7.64 -3.91 15.01
C MET A 287 -6.79 -3.77 13.75
N GLN A 288 -5.78 -4.62 13.56
CA GLN A 288 -4.94 -4.63 12.36
C GLN A 288 -5.74 -4.98 11.09
N LEU A 289 -6.53 -6.05 11.15
CA LEU A 289 -7.37 -6.47 10.01
C LEU A 289 -8.42 -5.39 9.67
N LEU A 290 -9.08 -4.83 10.67
CA LEU A 290 -10.07 -3.78 10.47
C LEU A 290 -9.42 -2.49 10.00
N GLY A 291 -8.27 -2.10 10.57
CA GLY A 291 -7.51 -0.91 10.20
C GLY A 291 -6.94 -0.95 8.77
N GLY A 292 -6.83 -2.13 8.16
CA GLY A 292 -6.48 -2.32 6.75
C GLY A 292 -7.67 -2.51 5.80
N SER A 293 -8.92 -2.38 6.30
CA SER A 293 -10.15 -2.70 5.55
C SER A 293 -10.97 -1.45 5.23
N ALA A 294 -10.61 -0.74 4.18
CA ALA A 294 -11.23 0.53 3.77
C ALA A 294 -12.76 0.44 3.58
N LEU A 295 -13.28 -0.73 3.19
CA LEU A 295 -14.72 -0.96 3.02
C LEU A 295 -15.55 -0.57 4.25
N HIS A 296 -15.01 -0.82 5.45
CA HIS A 296 -15.70 -0.53 6.72
C HIS A 296 -15.67 0.95 7.12
N PHE A 297 -14.94 1.77 6.37
CA PHE A 297 -14.80 3.23 6.52
C PHE A 297 -15.08 3.96 5.21
N ALA A 298 -15.82 3.35 4.30
CA ALA A 298 -16.13 3.92 2.98
C ALA A 298 -16.87 5.28 3.06
N ASP A 299 -17.56 5.55 4.17
CA ASP A 299 -18.18 6.82 4.49
C ASP A 299 -17.18 7.98 4.70
N MET A 300 -15.90 7.69 4.88
CA MET A 300 -14.83 8.66 5.11
C MET A 300 -13.93 8.89 3.88
N LEU A 301 -14.10 8.12 2.80
CA LEU A 301 -13.30 8.27 1.58
C LEU A 301 -13.59 9.64 0.92
N PRO A 302 -12.59 10.26 0.25
CA PRO A 302 -12.78 11.51 -0.46
C PRO A 302 -13.78 11.34 -1.63
N GLU A 303 -14.37 12.46 -2.07
CA GLU A 303 -15.33 12.44 -3.18
C GLU A 303 -14.68 12.09 -4.53
N ARG A 304 -13.42 12.46 -4.71
CA ARG A 304 -12.68 12.26 -5.96
C ARG A 304 -11.89 10.98 -5.91
N MET A 305 -12.43 9.91 -6.46
CA MET A 305 -11.72 8.66 -6.50
C MET A 305 -12.04 7.81 -7.73
N GLN A 306 -11.07 7.00 -8.10
CA GLN A 306 -11.23 5.96 -9.11
C GLN A 306 -10.81 4.61 -8.55
N THR A 307 -11.60 3.58 -8.87
CA THR A 307 -11.22 2.19 -8.63
C THR A 307 -11.13 1.46 -9.97
N HIS A 308 -9.99 0.86 -10.23
CA HIS A 308 -9.72 0.06 -11.43
C HIS A 308 -9.47 -1.39 -11.04
N HIS A 309 -10.20 -2.36 -11.63
CA HIS A 309 -10.02 -3.77 -11.27
C HIS A 309 -10.24 -4.71 -12.44
N GLY A 310 -9.35 -5.70 -12.59
CA GLY A 310 -9.52 -6.76 -13.57
C GLY A 310 -10.58 -7.77 -13.11
N ALA A 311 -11.58 -8.08 -13.97
CA ALA A 311 -12.62 -9.04 -13.64
C ALA A 311 -12.11 -10.48 -13.49
N ARG A 312 -10.88 -10.76 -13.96
CA ARG A 312 -10.21 -12.07 -13.89
C ARG A 312 -9.02 -12.06 -12.93
N ASP A 313 -8.99 -11.09 -12.02
CA ASP A 313 -7.94 -11.00 -11.02
C ASP A 313 -7.99 -12.21 -10.09
N SER A 314 -6.90 -13.00 -10.08
CA SER A 314 -6.72 -14.19 -9.27
C SER A 314 -5.89 -13.94 -8.00
N ILE A 315 -5.35 -12.72 -7.84
CA ILE A 315 -4.54 -12.30 -6.68
C ILE A 315 -5.44 -11.59 -5.66
N VAL A 316 -6.05 -10.49 -6.07
CA VAL A 316 -7.06 -9.78 -5.27
C VAL A 316 -8.40 -9.92 -5.98
N PRO A 317 -9.33 -10.72 -5.44
CA PRO A 317 -10.60 -10.98 -6.11
C PRO A 317 -11.40 -9.70 -6.38
N VAL A 318 -11.91 -9.53 -7.60
CA VAL A 318 -12.67 -8.34 -8.05
C VAL A 318 -13.88 -8.00 -7.16
N GLY A 319 -14.37 -8.96 -6.38
CA GLY A 319 -15.43 -8.74 -5.40
C GLY A 319 -15.08 -7.69 -4.34
N ASN A 320 -13.80 -7.50 -4.05
CA ASN A 320 -13.32 -6.39 -3.19
C ASN A 320 -13.74 -5.03 -3.77
N ALA A 321 -13.40 -4.77 -5.03
CA ALA A 321 -13.75 -3.52 -5.70
C ALA A 321 -15.27 -3.33 -5.86
N ARG A 322 -15.99 -4.40 -6.21
CA ARG A 322 -17.45 -4.35 -6.33
C ARG A 322 -18.14 -4.02 -5.00
N ALA A 323 -17.64 -4.57 -3.88
CA ALA A 323 -18.17 -4.28 -2.57
C ALA A 323 -17.95 -2.81 -2.18
N LEU A 324 -16.76 -2.27 -2.47
CA LEU A 324 -16.46 -0.86 -2.25
C LEU A 324 -17.35 0.04 -3.11
N ASP A 325 -17.47 -0.23 -4.41
CA ASP A 325 -18.34 0.53 -5.31
C ASP A 325 -19.79 0.56 -4.82
N GLN A 326 -20.33 -0.60 -4.40
CA GLN A 326 -21.66 -0.68 -3.80
C GLN A 326 -21.79 0.12 -2.50
N ALA A 327 -20.75 0.22 -1.70
CA ALA A 327 -20.75 1.03 -0.49
C ALA A 327 -20.77 2.54 -0.84
N LEU A 328 -19.97 2.95 -1.81
CA LEU A 328 -19.88 4.33 -2.29
C LEU A 328 -21.17 4.79 -2.96
N MET A 329 -21.81 3.95 -3.78
CA MET A 329 -23.11 4.26 -4.38
C MET A 329 -24.24 4.59 -3.37
N ARG A 330 -24.07 4.20 -2.10
CA ARG A 330 -25.02 4.57 -1.03
C ARG A 330 -24.77 5.96 -0.46
N ARG A 331 -23.66 6.58 -0.78
CA ARG A 331 -23.33 7.95 -0.37
C ARG A 331 -23.95 8.95 -1.36
N SER A 332 -24.53 10.01 -0.84
CA SER A 332 -25.14 11.08 -1.66
C SER A 332 -24.11 12.11 -2.15
N ASP A 333 -22.92 12.13 -1.58
CA ASP A 333 -21.83 13.06 -1.83
C ASP A 333 -20.75 12.52 -2.80
N MET A 334 -20.83 11.26 -3.21
CA MET A 334 -19.86 10.60 -4.10
C MET A 334 -20.13 10.85 -5.59
N ILE A 335 -20.21 12.11 -5.98
CA ILE A 335 -20.60 12.51 -7.35
C ILE A 335 -19.50 12.20 -8.37
N THR A 336 -18.23 12.18 -7.96
CA THR A 336 -17.06 12.02 -8.83
C THR A 336 -16.31 10.70 -8.62
N SER A 337 -16.92 9.75 -7.89
CA SER A 337 -16.38 8.40 -7.76
C SER A 337 -16.68 7.57 -9.00
N GLU A 338 -15.64 6.93 -9.55
CA GLU A 338 -15.76 6.11 -10.76
C GLU A 338 -15.21 4.70 -10.51
N TYR A 339 -15.93 3.68 -10.97
CA TYR A 339 -15.49 2.28 -10.95
C TYR A 339 -15.32 1.74 -12.37
N PHE A 340 -14.12 1.25 -12.67
CA PHE A 340 -13.77 0.65 -13.95
C PHE A 340 -13.44 -0.83 -13.79
N GLU A 341 -14.34 -1.70 -14.25
CA GLU A 341 -14.11 -3.14 -14.30
C GLU A 341 -13.64 -3.58 -15.69
N TYR A 342 -12.45 -4.17 -15.74
CA TYR A 342 -11.85 -4.63 -16.98
C TYR A 342 -12.16 -6.11 -17.22
N ARG A 343 -13.11 -6.38 -18.10
CA ARG A 343 -13.66 -7.73 -18.36
C ARG A 343 -12.63 -8.83 -18.57
N PHE A 344 -11.51 -8.51 -19.22
CA PHE A 344 -10.45 -9.46 -19.55
C PHE A 344 -9.17 -9.22 -18.75
N GLY A 345 -9.13 -8.20 -17.93
CA GLY A 345 -8.00 -7.85 -17.07
C GLY A 345 -7.83 -8.84 -15.93
N GLY A 346 -6.57 -9.07 -15.56
CA GLY A 346 -6.16 -9.78 -14.35
C GLY A 346 -5.53 -8.81 -13.34
N HIS A 347 -4.60 -9.32 -12.52
CA HIS A 347 -3.77 -8.53 -11.60
C HIS A 347 -2.55 -7.98 -12.34
N GLY A 348 -2.77 -7.02 -13.22
CA GLY A 348 -1.71 -6.50 -14.08
C GLY A 348 -2.18 -5.33 -14.95
N ALA A 349 -1.55 -5.13 -16.11
CA ALA A 349 -1.85 -4.03 -16.99
C ALA A 349 -3.35 -3.95 -17.36
N LEU A 350 -3.94 -2.79 -17.17
CA LEU A 350 -5.35 -2.50 -17.46
C LEU A 350 -5.42 -1.43 -18.55
N PRO A 351 -6.04 -1.71 -19.71
CA PRO A 351 -6.01 -0.79 -20.87
C PRO A 351 -6.61 0.59 -20.56
N GLY A 352 -5.85 1.66 -20.78
CA GLY A 352 -6.30 3.04 -20.59
C GLY A 352 -6.47 3.46 -19.14
N LEU A 353 -5.92 2.68 -18.20
CA LEU A 353 -5.88 3.04 -16.78
C LEU A 353 -5.13 4.34 -16.57
N ASP A 354 -3.89 4.45 -17.05
CA ASP A 354 -3.02 5.60 -16.80
C ASP A 354 -3.67 6.89 -17.30
N GLN A 355 -4.25 6.89 -18.50
CA GLN A 355 -4.96 8.05 -19.05
C GLN A 355 -6.17 8.47 -18.19
N ARG A 356 -6.91 7.51 -17.60
CA ARG A 356 -8.07 7.83 -16.74
C ARG A 356 -7.61 8.38 -15.40
N ALA A 357 -6.64 7.71 -14.79
CA ALA A 357 -6.08 8.11 -13.51
C ALA A 357 -5.45 9.50 -13.59
N THR A 358 -4.57 9.73 -14.59
CA THR A 358 -3.96 11.05 -14.84
C THR A 358 -5.02 12.13 -15.05
N ARG A 359 -6.05 11.87 -15.87
CA ARG A 359 -7.13 12.83 -16.09
C ARG A 359 -7.85 13.21 -14.80
N MET A 360 -8.10 12.26 -13.92
CA MET A 360 -8.77 12.54 -12.63
C MET A 360 -7.85 13.31 -11.69
N ILE A 361 -6.58 12.92 -11.59
CA ILE A 361 -5.58 13.60 -10.76
C ILE A 361 -5.36 15.04 -11.25
N CYS A 362 -5.34 15.25 -12.56
CA CYS A 362 -5.11 16.55 -13.18
C CYS A 362 -6.38 17.41 -13.39
N ALA A 363 -7.56 16.89 -13.04
CA ALA A 363 -8.79 17.65 -13.18
C ALA A 363 -8.76 18.94 -12.34
N ASP A 364 -9.23 20.04 -12.91
CA ASP A 364 -9.30 21.37 -12.29
C ASP A 364 -7.94 22.04 -11.99
N ARG A 365 -6.88 21.67 -12.76
CA ARG A 365 -5.54 22.26 -12.67
C ARG A 365 -5.13 22.93 -13.98
#